data_a858d0d8ecdba1fdaf5dad77bf035835
#
_entry.id   a858d0d8ecdba1fdaf5dad77bf035835
#
_cell.length_a   1.000
_cell.length_b   1.000
_cell.length_c   1.000
_cell.angle_alpha   90.00
_cell.angle_beta   90.00
_cell.angle_gamma   90.00
#
_symmetry.space_group_name_H-M   'P 1'
#
loop_
_entity.id
_entity.type
_entity.pdbx_description
1 polymer ?
#
loop_
_entity_poly.entity_id
_entity_poly.type
_entity_poly.pdbx_seq_one_letter_code
_entity_poly.pdbx_strand_id
1 'polypeptide(L)'
;MILDASTKQAWNLYVSQHAREMEEFIQTWDHKGCAQFKLEKIRCDWNPSRRMSRGGLYSSKGIRIPGISIAMSRYVPTYGDPVRHYEYKSFDADKFIGGFYTDNMEHPLLAVIAHEVAHAIQFWLWWYNGTAYGKPHGKEFKKHYAKLRAVFVNPLLPDQNEMGKAYRKHKNIVAKEAFFTPVEVIH
;
A
#
# COMPACT_ATOMS: atom_id res chain seq x y z
N MET A 1 -9.07 15.23 11.70
CA MET A 1 -8.19 16.27 11.10
C MET A 1 -8.52 16.38 9.62
N ILE A 2 -8.88 17.56 9.14
CA ILE A 2 -9.12 17.81 7.70
C ILE A 2 -7.81 18.34 7.15
N LEU A 3 -7.17 17.57 6.26
CA LEU A 3 -5.97 18.05 5.57
C LEU A 3 -6.32 19.17 4.61
N ASP A 4 -5.47 20.18 4.54
CA ASP A 4 -5.58 21.27 3.57
C ASP A 4 -5.28 20.79 2.12
N ALA A 5 -5.60 21.65 1.15
CA ALA A 5 -5.47 21.29 -0.27
C ALA A 5 -4.00 21.09 -0.70
N SER A 6 -3.06 21.86 -0.13
CA SER A 6 -1.64 21.77 -0.48
C SER A 6 -1.03 20.46 0.03
N THR A 7 -1.37 20.06 1.24
CA THR A 7 -0.96 18.78 1.83
C THR A 7 -1.52 17.60 1.01
N LYS A 8 -2.80 17.65 0.62
CA LYS A 8 -3.37 16.62 -0.26
C LYS A 8 -2.69 16.55 -1.61
N GLN A 9 -2.32 17.70 -2.18
CA GLN A 9 -1.59 17.74 -3.45
C GLN A 9 -0.21 17.12 -3.33
N ALA A 10 0.53 17.40 -2.26
CA ALA A 10 1.84 16.81 -2.02
C ALA A 10 1.76 15.27 -1.94
N TRP A 11 0.77 14.75 -1.22
CA TRP A 11 0.55 13.29 -1.15
C TRP A 11 0.09 12.69 -2.49
N ASN A 12 -0.71 13.39 -3.28
CA ASN A 12 -1.09 12.94 -4.61
C ASN A 12 0.14 12.82 -5.53
N LEU A 13 1.07 13.78 -5.43
CA LEU A 13 2.35 13.75 -6.14
C LEU A 13 3.21 12.58 -5.68
N TYR A 14 3.36 12.37 -4.38
CA TYR A 14 4.09 11.26 -3.79
C TYR A 14 3.58 9.91 -4.32
N VAL A 15 2.27 9.66 -4.25
CA VAL A 15 1.65 8.44 -4.78
C VAL A 15 1.90 8.28 -6.28
N SER A 16 1.75 9.35 -7.04
CA SER A 16 1.94 9.32 -8.49
C SER A 16 3.39 9.03 -8.87
N GLN A 17 4.34 9.65 -8.20
CA GLN A 17 5.76 9.44 -8.44
C GLN A 17 6.15 7.99 -8.18
N HIS A 18 5.86 7.46 -7.00
CA HIS A 18 6.23 6.09 -6.66
C HIS A 18 5.51 5.03 -7.51
N ALA A 19 4.26 5.29 -7.89
CA ALA A 19 3.57 4.42 -8.83
C ALA A 19 4.24 4.40 -10.22
N ARG A 20 4.78 5.54 -10.69
CA ARG A 20 5.55 5.62 -11.95
C ARG A 20 6.90 4.93 -11.86
N GLU A 21 7.62 5.12 -10.77
CA GLU A 21 8.89 4.41 -10.51
C GLU A 21 8.68 2.88 -10.52
N MET A 22 7.59 2.40 -9.92
CA MET A 22 7.22 0.99 -9.96
C MET A 22 6.82 0.52 -11.37
N GLU A 23 6.11 1.33 -12.14
CA GLU A 23 5.79 1.07 -13.55
C GLU A 23 7.06 0.91 -14.37
N GLU A 24 7.99 1.86 -14.29
CA GLU A 24 9.28 1.83 -14.98
C GLU A 24 10.07 0.57 -14.62
N PHE A 25 10.12 0.21 -13.34
CA PHE A 25 10.75 -1.03 -12.89
C PHE A 25 10.08 -2.28 -13.47
N ILE A 26 8.74 -2.33 -13.53
CA ILE A 26 8.01 -3.45 -14.15
C ILE A 26 8.36 -3.57 -15.64
N GLN A 27 8.53 -2.47 -16.35
CA GLN A 27 8.88 -2.47 -17.78
C GLN A 27 10.23 -3.12 -18.05
N THR A 28 11.13 -3.20 -17.05
CA THR A 28 12.41 -3.91 -17.17
C THR A 28 12.30 -5.43 -16.96
N TRP A 29 11.14 -5.95 -16.55
CA TRP A 29 11.01 -7.39 -16.31
C TRP A 29 11.03 -8.18 -17.63
N ASP A 30 11.81 -9.25 -17.64
CA ASP A 30 11.83 -10.20 -18.76
C ASP A 30 10.56 -11.08 -18.75
N HIS A 31 9.44 -10.47 -19.15
CA HIS A 31 8.15 -11.13 -19.30
C HIS A 31 7.33 -10.44 -20.37
N LYS A 32 6.77 -11.24 -21.30
CA LYS A 32 5.93 -10.73 -22.40
C LYS A 32 4.78 -9.87 -21.87
N GLY A 33 4.72 -8.62 -22.30
CA GLY A 33 3.73 -7.62 -21.91
C GLY A 33 4.19 -6.65 -20.83
N CYS A 34 5.30 -6.89 -20.11
CA CYS A 34 5.79 -5.96 -19.10
C CYS A 34 6.29 -4.64 -19.71
N ALA A 35 7.02 -4.71 -20.82
CA ALA A 35 7.53 -3.52 -21.50
C ALA A 35 6.42 -2.55 -21.99
N GLN A 36 5.21 -3.06 -22.22
CA GLN A 36 4.04 -2.27 -22.62
C GLN A 36 3.13 -1.90 -21.44
N PHE A 37 3.46 -2.35 -20.22
CA PHE A 37 2.67 -2.00 -19.05
C PHE A 37 2.74 -0.51 -18.78
N LYS A 38 1.57 0.12 -18.63
CA LYS A 38 1.45 1.53 -18.33
C LYS A 38 0.26 1.77 -17.43
N LEU A 39 0.47 2.45 -16.32
CA LEU A 39 -0.61 2.89 -15.44
C LEU A 39 -1.31 4.11 -16.05
N GLU A 40 -2.42 3.90 -16.72
CA GLU A 40 -3.21 4.99 -17.33
C GLU A 40 -4.03 5.77 -16.30
N LYS A 41 -4.24 5.19 -15.11
CA LYS A 41 -5.01 5.82 -14.04
C LYS A 41 -4.32 5.65 -12.70
N ILE A 42 -3.93 6.78 -12.10
CA ILE A 42 -3.46 6.86 -10.72
C ILE A 42 -4.36 7.84 -9.98
N ARG A 43 -5.01 7.38 -8.91
CA ARG A 43 -5.97 8.19 -8.16
C ARG A 43 -5.73 8.06 -6.66
N CYS A 44 -5.72 9.18 -5.96
CA CYS A 44 -5.85 9.27 -4.51
C CYS A 44 -7.30 9.56 -4.13
N ASP A 45 -7.89 8.73 -3.31
CA ASP A 45 -9.25 8.90 -2.82
C ASP A 45 -9.23 9.37 -1.36
N TRP A 46 -9.63 10.62 -1.15
CA TRP A 46 -9.64 11.29 0.15
C TRP A 46 -10.97 11.15 0.89
N ASN A 47 -11.94 10.41 0.32
CA ASN A 47 -13.22 10.18 0.97
C ASN A 47 -13.02 9.30 2.22
N PRO A 48 -13.36 9.76 3.44
CA PRO A 48 -13.15 9.00 4.68
C PRO A 48 -14.00 7.71 4.75
N SER A 49 -15.07 7.60 3.96
CA SER A 49 -15.85 6.37 3.86
C SER A 49 -15.18 5.29 3.00
N ARG A 50 -14.21 5.66 2.17
CA ARG A 50 -13.42 4.73 1.36
C ARG A 50 -12.35 4.05 2.20
N ARG A 51 -12.54 2.76 2.43
CA ARG A 51 -11.65 1.96 3.28
C ARG A 51 -10.70 1.05 2.50
N MET A 52 -10.86 0.93 1.19
CA MET A 52 -10.08 -0.02 0.37
C MET A 52 -9.45 0.69 -0.82
N SER A 53 -8.16 0.49 -0.97
CA SER A 53 -7.45 0.76 -2.21
C SER A 53 -7.80 -0.29 -3.26
N ARG A 54 -7.51 -0.04 -4.53
CA ARG A 54 -7.79 -0.96 -5.64
C ARG A 54 -6.77 -0.81 -6.75
N GLY A 55 -6.22 -1.94 -7.21
CA GLY A 55 -5.45 -2.03 -8.43
C GLY A 55 -6.13 -2.97 -9.44
N GLY A 56 -5.97 -2.72 -10.72
CA GLY A 56 -6.54 -3.57 -11.76
C GLY A 56 -6.79 -2.87 -13.09
N LEU A 57 -7.73 -3.41 -13.87
CA LEU A 57 -8.17 -2.80 -15.12
C LEU A 57 -9.44 -1.98 -14.91
N TYR A 58 -9.37 -0.72 -15.29
CA TYR A 58 -10.50 0.20 -15.29
C TYR A 58 -11.10 0.31 -16.68
N SER A 59 -12.40 0.53 -16.78
CA SER A 59 -13.06 0.84 -18.06
C SER A 59 -12.99 2.35 -18.32
N SER A 60 -12.49 2.72 -19.49
CA SER A 60 -12.52 4.09 -19.99
C SER A 60 -12.94 4.07 -21.45
N LYS A 61 -14.09 4.64 -21.77
CA LYS A 61 -14.66 4.67 -23.15
C LYS A 61 -14.66 3.30 -23.84
N GLY A 62 -15.02 2.24 -23.09
CA GLY A 62 -15.03 0.86 -23.59
C GLY A 62 -13.66 0.16 -23.65
N ILE A 63 -12.58 0.86 -23.36
CA ILE A 63 -11.22 0.32 -23.33
C ILE A 63 -10.84 -0.03 -21.86
N ARG A 64 -10.16 -1.15 -21.68
CA ARG A 64 -9.61 -1.54 -20.38
C ARG A 64 -8.21 -0.99 -20.20
N ILE A 65 -8.02 -0.20 -19.15
CA ILE A 65 -6.74 0.46 -18.84
C ILE A 65 -6.25 0.05 -17.46
N PRO A 66 -4.95 -0.23 -17.28
CA PRO A 66 -4.37 -0.50 -15.97
C PRO A 66 -4.41 0.75 -15.09
N GLY A 67 -4.66 0.56 -13.81
CA GLY A 67 -4.66 1.69 -12.90
C GLY A 67 -4.75 1.28 -11.43
N ILE A 68 -4.54 2.28 -10.57
CA ILE A 68 -4.65 2.16 -9.12
C ILE A 68 -5.49 3.29 -8.54
N SER A 69 -6.15 3.01 -7.43
CA SER A 69 -6.84 4.00 -6.60
C SER A 69 -6.48 3.75 -5.14
N ILE A 70 -5.83 4.70 -4.48
CA ILE A 70 -5.35 4.59 -3.10
C ILE A 70 -6.31 5.30 -2.16
N ALA A 71 -6.80 4.61 -1.15
CA ALA A 71 -7.68 5.16 -0.11
C ALA A 71 -6.84 5.93 0.92
N MET A 72 -6.61 7.22 0.69
CA MET A 72 -5.68 8.07 1.44
C MET A 72 -6.10 8.36 2.88
N SER A 73 -7.38 8.30 3.19
CA SER A 73 -7.90 8.58 4.54
C SER A 73 -7.30 7.70 5.65
N ARG A 74 -6.66 6.60 5.29
CA ARG A 74 -5.98 5.68 6.22
C ARG A 74 -4.51 6.01 6.46
N TYR A 75 -3.91 6.83 5.59
CA TYR A 75 -2.48 7.12 5.57
C TYR A 75 -2.19 8.58 5.91
N VAL A 76 -3.05 9.20 6.69
CA VAL A 76 -2.75 10.54 7.25
C VAL A 76 -1.56 10.39 8.16
N PRO A 77 -0.44 11.07 7.88
CA PRO A 77 0.79 10.85 8.62
C PRO A 77 0.66 11.23 10.09
N THR A 78 0.87 10.26 10.94
CA THR A 78 1.28 10.45 12.32
C THR A 78 2.73 10.03 12.37
N TYR A 79 3.65 10.99 12.34
CA TYR A 79 5.07 10.68 12.49
C TYR A 79 5.39 10.47 13.96
N GLY A 80 6.22 9.46 14.23
CA GLY A 80 6.87 9.25 15.52
C GLY A 80 6.32 8.11 16.36
N ASP A 81 5.06 7.71 16.20
CA ASP A 81 4.52 6.59 16.96
C ASP A 81 4.73 5.27 16.23
N PRO A 82 5.27 4.25 16.90
CA PRO A 82 5.42 2.92 16.29
C PRO A 82 4.06 2.32 15.95
N VAL A 83 3.89 1.96 14.66
CA VAL A 83 2.67 1.32 14.14
C VAL A 83 2.99 -0.05 13.55
N ARG A 84 1.98 -0.90 13.46
CA ARG A 84 2.05 -2.14 12.69
C ARG A 84 1.23 -2.01 11.42
N HIS A 85 1.87 -2.19 10.28
CA HIS A 85 1.20 -2.45 9.02
C HIS A 85 0.78 -3.91 8.96
N TYR A 86 -0.48 -4.15 8.63
CA TYR A 86 -1.05 -5.49 8.47
C TYR A 86 -1.31 -5.76 7.00
N GLU A 87 -0.85 -6.90 6.55
CA GLU A 87 -1.19 -7.44 5.25
C GLU A 87 -2.39 -8.39 5.32
N TYR A 88 -2.78 -8.95 4.19
CA TYR A 88 -3.81 -10.00 4.17
C TYR A 88 -3.40 -11.19 5.03
N LYS A 89 -4.35 -11.72 5.80
CA LYS A 89 -4.13 -12.83 6.74
C LYS A 89 -3.37 -14.01 6.14
N SER A 90 -3.58 -14.29 4.84
CA SER A 90 -2.94 -15.41 4.14
C SER A 90 -1.44 -15.25 3.92
N PHE A 91 -0.87 -14.05 4.11
CA PHE A 91 0.56 -13.79 3.96
C PHE A 91 1.10 -12.71 4.92
N ASP A 92 0.33 -12.29 5.93
CA ASP A 92 0.79 -11.30 6.93
C ASP A 92 2.04 -11.77 7.69
N ALA A 93 2.23 -13.07 7.84
CA ALA A 93 3.42 -13.68 8.47
C ALA A 93 4.58 -13.95 7.48
N ASP A 94 4.42 -13.66 6.19
CA ASP A 94 5.48 -13.84 5.21
C ASP A 94 6.60 -12.82 5.44
N LYS A 95 7.83 -13.28 5.49
CA LYS A 95 8.99 -12.41 5.80
C LYS A 95 9.34 -11.39 4.71
N PHE A 96 8.84 -11.56 3.49
CA PHE A 96 9.15 -10.69 2.34
C PHE A 96 8.01 -9.75 1.98
N ILE A 97 6.77 -10.23 2.09
CA ILE A 97 5.57 -9.49 1.69
C ILE A 97 4.54 -9.35 2.82
N GLY A 98 4.88 -9.80 4.02
CA GLY A 98 3.99 -9.74 5.17
C GLY A 98 3.94 -8.37 5.84
N GLY A 99 3.22 -8.32 6.95
CA GLY A 99 3.14 -7.14 7.80
C GLY A 99 4.47 -6.77 8.44
N PHE A 100 4.61 -5.52 8.81
CA PHE A 100 5.84 -4.99 9.39
C PHE A 100 5.55 -3.89 10.42
N TYR A 101 6.57 -3.55 11.20
CA TYR A 101 6.54 -2.44 12.17
C TYR A 101 7.32 -1.24 11.62
N THR A 102 6.81 -0.03 11.89
CA THR A 102 7.46 1.21 11.48
C THR A 102 6.95 2.38 12.34
N ASP A 103 7.70 3.46 12.40
CA ASP A 103 7.33 4.77 12.94
C ASP A 103 7.16 5.83 11.83
N ASN A 104 7.28 5.40 10.56
CA ASN A 104 7.08 6.25 9.39
C ASN A 104 5.90 5.76 8.55
N MET A 105 4.84 6.57 8.46
CA MET A 105 3.62 6.26 7.72
C MET A 105 3.79 6.22 6.18
N GLU A 106 4.91 6.69 5.65
CA GLU A 106 5.23 6.53 4.23
C GLU A 106 5.46 5.06 3.87
N HIS A 107 6.04 4.26 4.78
CA HIS A 107 6.31 2.85 4.54
C HIS A 107 5.02 2.04 4.32
N PRO A 108 3.97 2.14 5.15
CA PRO A 108 2.67 1.53 4.87
C PRO A 108 2.04 2.03 3.57
N LEU A 109 2.16 3.32 3.25
CA LEU A 109 1.63 3.87 2.01
C LEU A 109 2.35 3.29 0.79
N LEU A 110 3.69 3.21 0.80
CA LEU A 110 4.47 2.57 -0.25
C LEU A 110 4.11 1.08 -0.41
N ALA A 111 3.91 0.36 0.70
CA ALA A 111 3.48 -1.03 0.65
C ALA A 111 2.12 -1.18 -0.03
N VAL A 112 1.18 -0.27 0.23
CA VAL A 112 -0.13 -0.28 -0.44
C VAL A 112 -0.04 0.13 -1.89
N ILE A 113 0.78 1.12 -2.26
CA ILE A 113 1.03 1.45 -3.67
C ILE A 113 1.57 0.22 -4.40
N ALA A 114 2.59 -0.44 -3.85
CA ALA A 114 3.17 -1.66 -4.42
C ALA A 114 2.14 -2.81 -4.53
N HIS A 115 1.26 -2.96 -3.54
CA HIS A 115 0.18 -3.94 -3.54
C HIS A 115 -0.79 -3.70 -4.70
N GLU A 116 -1.26 -2.47 -4.86
CA GLU A 116 -2.22 -2.14 -5.92
C GLU A 116 -1.59 -2.16 -7.32
N VAL A 117 -0.32 -1.77 -7.44
CA VAL A 117 0.44 -1.92 -8.68
C VAL A 117 0.63 -3.41 -9.03
N ALA A 118 0.86 -4.28 -8.02
CA ALA A 118 0.94 -5.72 -8.24
C ALA A 118 -0.38 -6.31 -8.76
N HIS A 119 -1.53 -5.80 -8.31
CA HIS A 119 -2.82 -6.15 -8.91
C HIS A 119 -2.94 -5.62 -10.34
N ALA A 120 -2.57 -4.38 -10.59
CA ALA A 120 -2.68 -3.79 -11.93
C ALA A 120 -1.86 -4.57 -12.96
N ILE A 121 -0.59 -4.93 -12.64
CA ILE A 121 0.24 -5.74 -13.55
C ILE A 121 -0.28 -7.17 -13.69
N GLN A 122 -0.79 -7.81 -12.62
CA GLN A 122 -1.39 -9.13 -12.71
C GLN A 122 -2.58 -9.14 -13.68
N PHE A 123 -3.48 -8.18 -13.58
CA PHE A 123 -4.63 -8.03 -14.47
C PHE A 123 -4.22 -7.69 -15.90
N TRP A 124 -3.21 -6.82 -16.07
CA TRP A 124 -2.67 -6.46 -17.37
C TRP A 124 -2.09 -7.67 -18.09
N LEU A 125 -1.21 -8.44 -17.45
CA LEU A 125 -0.59 -9.62 -18.03
C LEU A 125 -1.61 -10.71 -18.38
N TRP A 126 -2.62 -10.89 -17.54
CA TRP A 126 -3.74 -11.76 -17.86
C TRP A 126 -4.44 -11.32 -19.13
N TRP A 127 -4.83 -10.05 -19.22
CA TRP A 127 -5.53 -9.51 -20.38
C TRP A 127 -4.64 -9.51 -21.64
N TYR A 128 -3.38 -9.06 -21.51
CA TYR A 128 -2.44 -8.94 -22.61
C TYR A 128 -2.05 -10.30 -23.22
N ASN A 129 -1.86 -11.31 -22.39
CA ASN A 129 -1.44 -12.65 -22.82
C ASN A 129 -2.62 -13.58 -23.13
N GLY A 130 -3.87 -13.19 -22.87
CA GLY A 130 -5.04 -14.06 -23.03
C GLY A 130 -5.04 -15.28 -22.12
N THR A 131 -4.32 -15.23 -21.00
CA THR A 131 -4.20 -16.35 -20.05
C THR A 131 -5.35 -16.36 -19.04
N ALA A 132 -5.58 -17.50 -18.37
CA ALA A 132 -6.57 -17.53 -17.28
C ALA A 132 -6.16 -16.61 -16.14
N TYR A 133 -7.12 -15.81 -15.64
CA TYR A 133 -6.91 -14.99 -14.47
C TYR A 133 -6.73 -15.84 -13.21
N GLY A 134 -5.59 -15.70 -12.56
CA GLY A 134 -5.34 -16.35 -11.28
C GLY A 134 -6.14 -15.72 -10.13
N LYS A 135 -6.14 -16.39 -8.97
CA LYS A 135 -6.78 -15.83 -7.77
C LYS A 135 -6.15 -14.48 -7.42
N PRO A 136 -6.95 -13.45 -7.05
CA PRO A 136 -6.44 -12.27 -6.36
C PRO A 136 -5.59 -12.75 -5.17
N HIS A 137 -4.44 -12.16 -4.92
CA HIS A 137 -3.51 -12.59 -3.86
C HIS A 137 -3.00 -14.05 -4.00
N GLY A 138 -3.13 -14.67 -5.19
CA GLY A 138 -2.57 -15.97 -5.52
C GLY A 138 -1.06 -15.93 -5.79
N LYS A 139 -0.51 -17.03 -6.31
CA LYS A 139 0.93 -17.18 -6.56
C LYS A 139 1.51 -16.08 -7.45
N GLU A 140 0.84 -15.72 -8.55
CA GLU A 140 1.32 -14.70 -9.48
C GLU A 140 1.29 -13.30 -8.85
N PHE A 141 0.21 -12.94 -8.14
CA PHE A 141 0.17 -11.70 -7.38
C PHE A 141 1.34 -11.60 -6.40
N LYS A 142 1.53 -12.63 -5.55
CA LYS A 142 2.61 -12.66 -4.55
C LYS A 142 4.00 -12.51 -5.19
N LYS A 143 4.21 -13.11 -6.36
CA LYS A 143 5.46 -12.98 -7.12
C LYS A 143 5.72 -11.53 -7.56
N HIS A 144 4.71 -10.85 -8.10
CA HIS A 144 4.82 -9.46 -8.52
C HIS A 144 4.99 -8.54 -7.31
N TYR A 145 4.19 -8.74 -6.29
CA TYR A 145 4.25 -7.96 -5.06
C TYR A 145 5.60 -8.11 -4.35
N ALA A 146 6.14 -9.32 -4.24
CA ALA A 146 7.45 -9.56 -3.65
C ALA A 146 8.59 -8.82 -4.38
N LYS A 147 8.56 -8.76 -5.72
CA LYS A 147 9.52 -7.99 -6.51
C LYS A 147 9.45 -6.50 -6.19
N LEU A 148 8.25 -5.93 -6.14
CA LEU A 148 8.04 -4.52 -5.81
C LEU A 148 8.44 -4.21 -4.37
N ARG A 149 8.06 -5.07 -3.41
CA ARG A 149 8.45 -4.94 -2.01
C ARG A 149 9.97 -4.95 -1.82
N ALA A 150 10.66 -5.85 -2.51
CA ALA A 150 12.12 -6.00 -2.41
C ALA A 150 12.88 -4.74 -2.85
N VAL A 151 12.34 -3.97 -3.79
CA VAL A 151 12.99 -2.77 -4.33
C VAL A 151 12.52 -1.49 -3.63
N PHE A 152 11.22 -1.33 -3.44
CA PHE A 152 10.64 -0.03 -3.06
C PHE A 152 10.26 0.08 -1.58
N VAL A 153 10.11 -1.02 -0.86
CA VAL A 153 9.61 -0.97 0.51
C VAL A 153 10.59 -1.56 1.51
N ASN A 154 10.98 -2.82 1.32
CA ASN A 154 11.76 -3.55 2.30
C ASN A 154 13.11 -2.90 2.64
N PRO A 155 13.85 -2.26 1.70
CA PRO A 155 15.11 -1.56 2.01
C PRO A 155 14.93 -0.35 2.92
N LEU A 156 13.74 0.22 3.00
CA LEU A 156 13.42 1.39 3.82
C LEU A 156 12.98 1.02 5.24
N LEU A 157 12.63 -0.25 5.47
CA LEU A 157 12.09 -0.68 6.75
C LEU A 157 13.17 -0.69 7.83
N PRO A 158 12.85 -0.19 9.04
CA PRO A 158 13.76 -0.28 10.19
C PRO A 158 13.93 -1.75 10.63
N ASP A 159 14.89 -1.98 11.55
CA ASP A 159 15.03 -3.30 12.17
C ASP A 159 13.70 -3.74 12.81
N GLN A 160 13.17 -4.86 12.32
CA GLN A 160 11.83 -5.31 12.68
C GLN A 160 11.76 -5.85 14.12
N ASN A 161 12.86 -6.33 14.68
CA ASN A 161 12.91 -6.80 16.07
C ASN A 161 12.85 -5.61 17.03
N GLU A 162 13.66 -4.60 16.79
CA GLU A 162 13.71 -3.39 17.62
C GLU A 162 12.41 -2.59 17.48
N MET A 163 11.91 -2.39 16.27
CA MET A 163 10.65 -1.69 16.04
C MET A 163 9.47 -2.44 16.64
N GLY A 164 9.45 -3.76 16.57
CA GLY A 164 8.40 -4.58 17.21
C GLY A 164 8.44 -4.48 18.75
N LYS A 165 9.63 -4.33 19.37
CA LYS A 165 9.75 -4.04 20.82
C LYS A 165 9.20 -2.65 21.14
N ALA A 166 9.57 -1.62 20.36
CA ALA A 166 9.08 -0.26 20.51
C ALA A 166 7.56 -0.18 20.40
N TYR A 167 6.97 -0.83 19.39
CA TYR A 167 5.52 -0.91 19.21
C TYR A 167 4.81 -1.52 20.43
N ARG A 168 5.31 -2.65 20.94
CA ARG A 168 4.71 -3.28 22.14
C ARG A 168 4.79 -2.40 23.37
N LYS A 169 5.94 -1.72 23.57
CA LYS A 169 6.13 -0.77 24.67
C LYS A 169 5.13 0.40 24.56
N HIS A 170 5.04 1.03 23.39
CA HIS A 170 4.11 2.12 23.11
C HIS A 170 2.65 1.70 23.37
N LYS A 171 2.23 0.56 22.83
CA LYS A 171 0.88 0.02 23.04
C LYS A 171 0.54 -0.20 24.52
N ASN A 172 1.50 -0.66 25.31
CA ASN A 172 1.32 -0.85 26.74
C ASN A 172 1.20 0.47 27.50
N ILE A 173 1.90 1.53 27.09
CA ILE A 173 1.78 2.87 27.66
C ILE A 173 0.40 3.43 27.36
N VAL A 174 -0.02 3.44 26.11
CA VAL A 174 -1.34 3.94 25.67
C VAL A 174 -2.49 3.20 26.38
N ALA A 175 -2.37 1.87 26.54
CA ALA A 175 -3.37 1.08 27.28
C ALA A 175 -3.45 1.47 28.76
N LYS A 176 -2.32 1.78 29.40
CA LYS A 176 -2.31 2.23 30.81
C LYS A 176 -2.91 3.63 30.93
N GLU A 177 -2.55 4.57 30.06
CA GLU A 177 -3.09 5.92 30.06
C GLU A 177 -4.61 5.93 29.86
N ALA A 178 -5.13 5.12 28.94
CA ALA A 178 -6.56 4.97 28.72
C ALA A 178 -7.31 4.41 29.97
N PHE A 179 -6.64 3.63 30.81
CA PHE A 179 -7.21 3.09 32.05
C PHE A 179 -7.24 4.12 33.20
N PHE A 180 -6.33 5.12 33.16
CA PHE A 180 -6.21 6.15 34.20
C PHE A 180 -6.87 7.48 33.83
N THR A 181 -7.41 7.63 32.63
CA THR A 181 -8.18 8.84 32.28
C THR A 181 -9.58 8.73 32.92
N PRO A 182 -9.94 9.55 33.91
CA PRO A 182 -11.29 9.55 34.48
C PRO A 182 -12.28 9.85 33.36
N VAL A 183 -13.32 9.04 33.24
CA VAL A 183 -14.49 9.39 32.43
C VAL A 183 -15.14 10.57 33.16
N GLU A 184 -14.99 11.80 32.67
CA GLU A 184 -15.81 12.92 33.13
C GLU A 184 -17.26 12.58 32.80
N VAL A 185 -17.98 12.18 33.85
CA VAL A 185 -19.43 12.02 33.77
C VAL A 185 -20.01 13.46 33.72
N ILE A 186 -20.31 13.91 32.51
CA ILE A 186 -21.09 15.13 32.32
C ILE A 186 -22.50 14.84 32.82
N HIS A 187 -22.87 15.43 33.96
CA HIS A 187 -24.23 15.46 34.53
C HIS A 187 -25.09 16.47 33.83
#